data_54569752b30457bd3a0b7197d2f01786
#
_entry.id   54569752b30457bd3a0b7197d2f01786
#
_cell.length_a   1.000
_cell.length_b   1.000
_cell.length_c   1.000
_cell.angle_alpha   90.00
_cell.angle_beta   90.00
_cell.angle_gamma   90.00
#
_symmetry.space_group_name_H-M   'P 1'
#
loop_
_entity.id
_entity.type
_entity.pdbx_description
1 polymer ?
#
loop_
_entity_poly.entity_id
_entity_poly.type
_entity_poly.pdbx_seq_one_letter_code
_entity_poly.pdbx_strand_id
1 'polypeptide(L)'
;TVNYLRANGGKAERKSQGWNLIWPDGENYTNVVFTGKEAEKFPTARHLTLEEPKIRGLAISLPRFVPGQPVPVVSIAGVDREVKGVWSLWRIAIAAMDWNRGKIMPLFLSDNGEVFLPTARHIWDQLLVTNPQMLSVLKAEASLEIYEQLQKAAEEHGKSTYDALVHEHQGRIERERKKMDYAFSAHQRIIARIGLPQVRNHRLGLLAQEEKRILEQLERKSEIYPEMVPLLMVRVESCND
;
A
#
# COMPACT_ATOMS: atom_id res chain seq x y z
N THR A 1 -8.64 -10.43 -10.50
CA THR A 1 -9.64 -9.86 -11.43
C THR A 1 -10.96 -10.63 -11.39
N VAL A 2 -10.97 -11.95 -11.66
CA VAL A 2 -12.21 -12.76 -11.68
C VAL A 2 -12.98 -12.70 -10.35
N ASN A 3 -12.27 -12.90 -9.23
CA ASN A 3 -12.89 -12.85 -7.89
C ASN A 3 -13.39 -11.44 -7.55
N TYR A 4 -12.65 -10.39 -7.93
CA TYR A 4 -13.10 -9.01 -7.78
C TYR A 4 -14.41 -8.75 -8.51
N LEU A 5 -14.51 -9.13 -9.80
CA LEU A 5 -15.71 -8.93 -10.58
C LEU A 5 -16.92 -9.60 -9.94
N ARG A 6 -16.79 -10.86 -9.53
CA ARG A 6 -17.85 -11.62 -8.85
C ARG A 6 -18.30 -10.97 -7.54
N ALA A 7 -17.38 -10.40 -6.78
CA ALA A 7 -17.67 -9.75 -5.50
C ALA A 7 -18.27 -8.35 -5.64
N ASN A 8 -18.05 -7.66 -6.76
CA ASN A 8 -18.41 -6.25 -6.94
C ASN A 8 -19.46 -6.02 -8.04
N GLY A 9 -20.35 -6.99 -8.27
CA GLY A 9 -21.47 -6.85 -9.20
C GLY A 9 -21.11 -7.03 -10.68
N GLY A 10 -19.87 -7.37 -10.99
CA GLY A 10 -19.45 -7.77 -12.32
C GLY A 10 -19.72 -9.27 -12.57
N LYS A 11 -19.46 -9.74 -13.81
CA LYS A 11 -19.53 -11.16 -14.17
C LYS A 11 -18.23 -11.62 -14.79
N ALA A 12 -17.86 -12.87 -14.52
CA ALA A 12 -16.71 -13.52 -15.14
C ALA A 12 -17.08 -14.97 -15.47
N GLU A 13 -17.14 -15.27 -16.76
CA GLU A 13 -17.49 -16.58 -17.29
C GLU A 13 -16.32 -17.16 -18.08
N ARG A 14 -15.93 -18.38 -17.77
CA ARG A 14 -14.90 -19.08 -18.55
C ARG A 14 -15.53 -19.68 -19.80
N LYS A 15 -14.91 -19.40 -20.93
CA LYS A 15 -15.22 -20.01 -22.24
C LYS A 15 -14.06 -20.90 -22.70
N SER A 16 -14.23 -21.59 -23.80
CA SER A 16 -13.24 -22.53 -24.35
C SER A 16 -11.86 -21.90 -24.65
N GLN A 17 -11.85 -20.63 -25.06
CA GLN A 17 -10.63 -19.92 -25.48
C GLN A 17 -10.21 -18.80 -24.53
N GLY A 18 -10.89 -18.60 -23.40
CA GLY A 18 -10.58 -17.53 -22.47
C GLY A 18 -11.75 -17.20 -21.55
N TRP A 19 -11.77 -15.97 -21.05
CA TRP A 19 -12.80 -15.46 -20.16
C TRP A 19 -13.62 -14.38 -20.85
N ASN A 20 -14.91 -14.34 -20.56
CA ASN A 20 -15.75 -13.17 -20.81
C ASN A 20 -15.96 -12.45 -19.49
N LEU A 21 -15.64 -11.17 -19.48
CA LEU A 21 -15.68 -10.32 -18.29
C LEU A 21 -16.66 -9.17 -18.52
N ILE A 22 -17.57 -8.97 -17.57
CA ILE A 22 -18.45 -7.79 -17.52
C ILE A 22 -18.05 -7.02 -16.25
N TRP A 23 -17.58 -5.81 -16.43
CA TRP A 23 -17.19 -4.94 -15.34
C TRP A 23 -18.41 -4.31 -14.66
N PRO A 24 -18.29 -3.86 -13.38
CA PRO A 24 -19.41 -3.20 -12.69
C PRO A 24 -19.91 -1.93 -13.38
N ASP A 25 -19.08 -1.27 -14.18
CA ASP A 25 -19.41 -0.09 -15.00
C ASP A 25 -20.09 -0.45 -16.33
N GLY A 26 -20.34 -1.74 -16.60
CA GLY A 26 -20.99 -2.23 -17.81
C GLY A 26 -20.04 -2.52 -18.98
N GLU A 27 -18.75 -2.20 -18.89
CA GLU A 27 -17.81 -2.59 -19.94
C GLU A 27 -17.68 -4.11 -20.06
N ASN A 28 -17.60 -4.59 -21.30
CA ASN A 28 -17.55 -6.01 -21.62
C ASN A 28 -16.24 -6.35 -22.34
N TYR A 29 -15.47 -7.28 -21.78
CA TYR A 29 -14.27 -7.82 -22.38
C TYR A 29 -14.50 -9.27 -22.74
N THR A 30 -14.44 -9.61 -24.02
CA THR A 30 -14.62 -10.96 -24.52
C THR A 30 -13.31 -11.62 -24.86
N ASN A 31 -13.25 -12.94 -24.69
CA ASN A 31 -12.10 -13.77 -25.05
C ASN A 31 -10.77 -13.27 -24.41
N VAL A 32 -10.76 -13.17 -23.10
CA VAL A 32 -9.66 -12.64 -22.29
C VAL A 32 -8.82 -13.76 -21.69
N VAL A 33 -7.50 -13.62 -21.71
CA VAL A 33 -6.54 -14.48 -21.01
C VAL A 33 -5.65 -13.66 -20.08
N PHE A 34 -5.16 -14.28 -19.00
CA PHE A 34 -4.38 -13.60 -17.97
C PHE A 34 -2.91 -14.02 -17.93
N THR A 35 -2.55 -15.11 -18.56
CA THR A 35 -1.18 -15.63 -18.53
C THR A 35 -0.56 -15.67 -19.92
N GLY A 36 0.76 -15.45 -20.01
CA GLY A 36 1.49 -15.53 -21.26
C GLY A 36 1.33 -16.88 -21.96
N LYS A 37 1.31 -17.99 -21.19
CA LYS A 37 1.08 -19.33 -21.72
C LYS A 37 -0.31 -19.52 -22.38
N GLU A 38 -1.36 -18.89 -21.80
CA GLU A 38 -2.67 -18.90 -22.42
C GLU A 38 -2.71 -17.98 -23.65
N ALA A 39 -2.01 -16.85 -23.64
CA ALA A 39 -1.92 -15.95 -24.79
C ALA A 39 -1.19 -16.62 -25.97
N GLU A 40 -0.14 -17.37 -25.73
CA GLU A 40 0.54 -18.18 -26.77
C GLU A 40 -0.38 -19.25 -27.34
N LYS A 41 -1.19 -19.91 -26.49
CA LYS A 41 -2.12 -20.95 -26.91
C LYS A 41 -3.33 -20.40 -27.68
N PHE A 42 -3.76 -19.19 -27.35
CA PHE A 42 -4.93 -18.53 -27.96
C PHE A 42 -4.54 -17.15 -28.51
N PRO A 43 -3.88 -17.06 -29.67
CA PRO A 43 -3.35 -15.80 -30.22
C PRO A 43 -4.43 -14.75 -30.53
N THR A 44 -5.68 -15.15 -30.67
CA THR A 44 -6.82 -14.25 -30.89
C THR A 44 -7.43 -13.72 -29.59
N ALA A 45 -7.00 -14.23 -28.43
CA ALA A 45 -7.50 -13.78 -27.14
C ALA A 45 -6.79 -12.47 -26.71
N ARG A 46 -7.55 -11.60 -26.06
CA ARG A 46 -7.01 -10.37 -25.45
C ARG A 46 -6.23 -10.74 -24.19
N HIS A 47 -4.91 -10.55 -24.22
CA HIS A 47 -4.07 -10.75 -23.05
C HIS A 47 -4.18 -9.55 -22.11
N LEU A 48 -4.80 -9.72 -20.95
CA LEU A 48 -4.86 -8.71 -19.89
C LEU A 48 -3.64 -8.82 -18.98
N THR A 49 -2.82 -7.78 -19.01
CA THR A 49 -1.64 -7.63 -18.15
C THR A 49 -1.87 -6.59 -17.05
N LEU A 50 -0.89 -6.41 -16.15
CA LEU A 50 -0.90 -5.33 -15.16
C LEU A 50 -0.78 -3.92 -15.77
N GLU A 51 -0.46 -3.83 -17.07
CA GLU A 51 -0.40 -2.55 -17.79
C GLU A 51 -1.78 -2.02 -18.15
N GLU A 52 -2.77 -2.90 -18.25
CA GLU A 52 -4.16 -2.51 -18.51
C GLU A 52 -4.68 -1.61 -17.36
N PRO A 53 -5.17 -0.38 -17.64
CA PRO A 53 -5.53 0.59 -16.60
C PRO A 53 -6.49 0.05 -15.54
N LYS A 54 -7.49 -0.75 -15.94
CA LYS A 54 -8.45 -1.38 -15.00
C LYS A 54 -7.78 -2.42 -14.12
N ILE A 55 -6.92 -3.27 -14.67
CA ILE A 55 -6.19 -4.29 -13.90
C ILE A 55 -5.19 -3.60 -12.95
N ARG A 56 -4.47 -2.60 -13.46
CA ARG A 56 -3.56 -1.79 -12.65
C ARG A 56 -4.29 -1.08 -11.52
N GLY A 57 -5.48 -0.52 -11.79
CA GLY A 57 -6.33 0.09 -10.76
C GLY A 57 -6.66 -0.89 -9.64
N LEU A 58 -7.04 -2.13 -9.94
CA LEU A 58 -7.29 -3.17 -8.94
C LEU A 58 -6.05 -3.56 -8.14
N ALA A 59 -4.87 -3.58 -8.77
CA ALA A 59 -3.63 -3.93 -8.10
C ALA A 59 -3.12 -2.81 -7.18
N ILE A 60 -3.42 -1.56 -7.51
CA ILE A 60 -2.98 -0.38 -6.75
C ILE A 60 -4.00 0.01 -5.67
N SER A 61 -5.30 -0.20 -5.92
CA SER A 61 -6.35 0.08 -4.95
C SER A 61 -6.35 -0.99 -3.86
N LEU A 62 -5.63 -0.70 -2.78
CA LEU A 62 -5.68 -1.55 -1.60
C LEU A 62 -7.09 -1.54 -1.01
N PRO A 63 -7.61 -2.69 -0.55
CA PRO A 63 -8.85 -2.72 0.18
C PRO A 63 -8.74 -1.82 1.41
N ARG A 64 -9.84 -1.22 1.81
CA ARG A 64 -9.93 -0.45 3.05
C ARG A 64 -11.03 -1.05 3.90
N PHE A 65 -10.66 -1.48 5.09
CA PHE A 65 -11.64 -1.91 6.08
C PHE A 65 -12.33 -0.66 6.65
N VAL A 66 -13.65 -0.71 6.74
CA VAL A 66 -14.45 0.37 7.34
C VAL A 66 -14.94 -0.13 8.70
N PRO A 67 -14.70 0.63 9.80
CA PRO A 67 -15.22 0.26 11.12
C PRO A 67 -16.72 -0.01 11.09
N GLY A 68 -17.15 -1.09 11.76
CA GLY A 68 -18.54 -1.52 11.76
C GLY A 68 -18.99 -2.37 10.58
N GLN A 69 -18.12 -2.62 9.58
CA GLN A 69 -18.46 -3.63 8.58
C GLN A 69 -18.36 -5.05 9.14
N PRO A 70 -19.15 -6.00 8.61
CA PRO A 70 -19.07 -7.41 9.02
C PRO A 70 -17.67 -8.01 8.81
N VAL A 71 -17.20 -8.80 9.77
CA VAL A 71 -15.89 -9.46 9.73
C VAL A 71 -16.07 -10.94 9.47
N PRO A 72 -15.46 -11.52 8.42
CA PRO A 72 -15.51 -12.94 8.17
C PRO A 72 -14.79 -13.73 9.25
N VAL A 73 -15.42 -14.82 9.69
CA VAL A 73 -14.82 -15.84 10.57
C VAL A 73 -14.35 -16.97 9.69
N VAL A 74 -13.08 -17.30 9.75
CA VAL A 74 -12.47 -18.29 8.86
C VAL A 74 -11.64 -19.30 9.62
N SER A 75 -11.57 -20.52 9.09
CA SER A 75 -10.56 -21.50 9.41
C SER A 75 -9.50 -21.53 8.33
N ILE A 76 -8.23 -21.60 8.74
CA ILE A 76 -7.08 -21.54 7.86
C ILE A 76 -6.27 -22.81 8.04
N ALA A 77 -6.09 -23.57 6.97
CA ALA A 77 -5.27 -24.76 7.00
C ALA A 77 -3.80 -24.39 7.33
N GLY A 78 -3.17 -25.19 8.21
CA GLY A 78 -1.79 -24.93 8.67
C GLY A 78 -1.65 -23.94 9.83
N VAL A 79 -2.75 -23.39 10.33
CA VAL A 79 -2.79 -22.63 11.58
C VAL A 79 -3.25 -23.56 12.70
N ASP A 80 -2.55 -23.51 13.85
CA ASP A 80 -2.85 -24.35 15.01
C ASP A 80 -4.28 -24.11 15.51
N ARG A 81 -4.92 -25.17 16.00
CA ARG A 81 -6.30 -25.14 16.54
C ARG A 81 -6.46 -24.28 17.79
N GLU A 82 -5.38 -24.03 18.52
CA GLU A 82 -5.39 -23.17 19.69
C GLU A 82 -5.35 -21.68 19.33
N VAL A 83 -4.99 -21.33 18.09
CA VAL A 83 -4.92 -19.94 17.62
C VAL A 83 -6.33 -19.42 17.36
N LYS A 84 -6.87 -18.66 18.32
CA LYS A 84 -8.18 -18.00 18.24
C LYS A 84 -8.02 -16.51 18.48
N GLY A 85 -8.61 -15.69 17.63
CA GLY A 85 -8.50 -14.24 17.75
C GLY A 85 -8.77 -13.54 16.42
N VAL A 86 -8.39 -12.29 16.34
CA VAL A 86 -8.59 -11.48 15.13
C VAL A 86 -7.25 -11.11 14.49
N TRP A 87 -7.13 -11.49 13.23
CA TRP A 87 -6.03 -11.08 12.37
C TRP A 87 -6.43 -9.87 11.56
N SER A 88 -5.54 -8.91 11.44
CA SER A 88 -5.75 -7.68 10.69
C SER A 88 -4.51 -7.26 9.92
N LEU A 89 -4.74 -6.49 8.86
CA LEU A 89 -3.70 -5.97 8.00
C LEU A 89 -3.79 -4.46 7.97
N TRP A 90 -2.68 -3.80 8.28
CA TRP A 90 -2.59 -2.36 8.37
C TRP A 90 -1.56 -1.81 7.39
N ARG A 91 -1.89 -0.71 6.74
CA ARG A 91 -0.92 0.07 5.99
C ARG A 91 -0.47 1.24 6.86
N ILE A 92 0.81 1.28 7.16
CA ILE A 92 1.47 2.39 7.84
C ILE A 92 2.25 3.15 6.79
N ALA A 93 1.96 4.42 6.61
CA ALA A 93 2.53 5.22 5.55
C ALA A 93 2.85 6.64 5.99
N ILE A 94 3.72 7.27 5.23
CA ILE A 94 3.90 8.71 5.21
C ILE A 94 3.62 9.23 3.82
N ALA A 95 2.89 10.31 3.74
CA ALA A 95 2.65 11.06 2.52
C ALA A 95 3.41 12.39 2.60
N ALA A 96 4.18 12.71 1.58
CA ALA A 96 4.81 13.99 1.36
C ALA A 96 4.43 14.50 -0.02
N MET A 97 4.76 15.73 -0.34
CA MET A 97 4.38 16.41 -1.58
C MET A 97 4.71 15.59 -2.85
N ASP A 98 5.89 14.96 -2.90
CA ASP A 98 6.38 14.20 -4.05
C ASP A 98 6.74 12.74 -3.73
N TRP A 99 6.38 12.28 -2.54
CA TRP A 99 6.78 10.97 -2.05
C TRP A 99 5.73 10.37 -1.12
N ASN A 100 5.25 9.19 -1.50
CA ASN A 100 4.34 8.40 -0.69
C ASN A 100 4.93 7.01 -0.50
N ARG A 101 5.21 6.65 0.73
CA ARG A 101 5.77 5.35 1.10
C ARG A 101 4.99 4.76 2.24
N GLY A 102 4.72 3.47 2.12
CA GLY A 102 4.05 2.72 3.17
C GLY A 102 4.57 1.31 3.27
N LYS A 103 4.39 0.74 4.45
CA LYS A 103 4.66 -0.67 4.76
C LYS A 103 3.37 -1.32 5.23
N ILE A 104 3.22 -2.59 4.92
CA ILE A 104 2.09 -3.40 5.37
C ILE A 104 2.53 -4.13 6.63
N MET A 105 1.69 -4.05 7.67
CA MET A 105 1.90 -4.69 8.96
C MET A 105 0.74 -5.63 9.25
N PRO A 106 0.98 -6.95 9.28
CA PRO A 106 0.03 -7.90 9.83
C PRO A 106 0.06 -7.83 11.34
N LEU A 107 -1.12 -7.96 11.97
CA LEU A 107 -1.30 -7.94 13.40
C LEU A 107 -2.31 -9.02 13.79
N PHE A 108 -2.05 -9.74 14.87
CA PHE A 108 -2.95 -10.72 15.43
C PHE A 108 -3.20 -10.41 16.90
N LEU A 109 -4.46 -10.23 17.25
CA LEU A 109 -4.96 -10.03 18.60
C LEU A 109 -5.67 -11.31 19.03
N SER A 110 -5.16 -11.97 20.07
CA SER A 110 -5.79 -13.15 20.65
C SER A 110 -7.08 -12.78 21.39
N ASP A 111 -7.92 -13.75 21.68
CA ASP A 111 -9.14 -13.55 22.50
C ASP A 111 -8.82 -13.09 23.94
N ASN A 112 -7.57 -13.30 24.41
CA ASN A 112 -7.09 -12.82 25.70
C ASN A 112 -6.61 -11.35 25.67
N GLY A 113 -6.68 -10.69 24.51
CA GLY A 113 -6.24 -9.30 24.34
C GLY A 113 -4.73 -9.12 24.14
N GLU A 114 -3.98 -10.20 23.94
CA GLU A 114 -2.54 -10.15 23.69
C GLU A 114 -2.23 -10.11 22.19
N VAL A 115 -1.18 -9.36 21.85
CA VAL A 115 -0.74 -9.19 20.44
C VAL A 115 0.44 -10.13 20.13
N PHE A 116 0.30 -10.93 19.07
CA PHE A 116 1.32 -11.87 18.63
C PHE A 116 1.75 -11.59 17.18
N LEU A 117 2.86 -10.86 17.00
CA LEU A 117 3.39 -10.53 15.67
C LEU A 117 3.91 -11.75 14.88
N PRO A 118 4.58 -12.75 15.51
CA PRO A 118 4.97 -13.97 14.79
C PRO A 118 3.77 -14.74 14.26
N THR A 119 2.71 -14.90 15.08
CA THR A 119 1.46 -15.53 14.67
C THR A 119 0.79 -14.77 13.53
N ALA A 120 0.79 -13.43 13.59
CA ALA A 120 0.26 -12.59 12.51
C ALA A 120 0.95 -12.84 11.17
N ARG A 121 2.27 -13.00 11.16
CA ARG A 121 3.07 -13.32 9.97
C ARG A 121 2.80 -14.74 9.48
N HIS A 122 2.73 -15.70 10.38
CA HIS A 122 2.41 -17.09 10.02
C HIS A 122 1.02 -17.19 9.36
N ILE A 123 0.00 -16.53 9.92
CA ILE A 123 -1.34 -16.46 9.31
C ILE A 123 -1.28 -15.82 7.93
N TRP A 124 -0.51 -14.74 7.77
CA TRP A 124 -0.29 -14.11 6.45
C TRP A 124 0.24 -15.11 5.43
N ASP A 125 1.31 -15.83 5.78
CA ASP A 125 1.94 -16.79 4.89
C ASP A 125 0.99 -17.93 4.52
N GLN A 126 0.19 -18.41 5.46
CA GLN A 126 -0.84 -19.42 5.19
C GLN A 126 -1.95 -18.89 4.27
N LEU A 127 -2.41 -17.66 4.46
CA LEU A 127 -3.41 -17.03 3.59
C LEU A 127 -2.95 -16.85 2.14
N LEU A 128 -1.63 -16.77 1.89
CA LEU A 128 -1.06 -16.68 0.55
C LEU A 128 -1.04 -18.03 -0.18
N VAL A 129 -0.97 -19.14 0.55
CA VAL A 129 -0.81 -20.48 -0.04
C VAL A 129 -2.05 -21.37 0.08
N THR A 130 -2.96 -21.05 1.01
CA THR A 130 -4.20 -21.83 1.24
C THR A 130 -5.44 -20.98 0.97
N ASN A 131 -6.55 -21.66 0.68
CA ASN A 131 -7.86 -21.01 0.63
C ASN A 131 -8.52 -21.14 2.01
N PRO A 132 -8.78 -20.02 2.73
CA PRO A 132 -9.47 -20.06 4.01
C PRO A 132 -10.90 -20.55 3.82
N GLN A 133 -11.37 -21.38 4.73
CA GLN A 133 -12.76 -21.82 4.78
C GLN A 133 -13.57 -20.82 5.62
N MET A 134 -14.60 -20.25 5.02
CA MET A 134 -15.51 -19.35 5.71
C MET A 134 -16.44 -20.14 6.62
N LEU A 135 -16.46 -19.82 7.90
CA LEU A 135 -17.32 -20.47 8.91
C LEU A 135 -18.58 -19.65 9.19
N SER A 136 -18.42 -18.35 9.41
CA SER A 136 -19.49 -17.44 9.78
C SER A 136 -19.07 -15.99 9.54
N VAL A 137 -19.87 -15.05 10.02
CA VAL A 137 -19.58 -13.61 9.96
C VAL A 137 -19.88 -12.97 11.31
N LEU A 138 -18.95 -12.20 11.85
CA LEU A 138 -19.20 -11.36 13.01
C LEU A 138 -20.09 -10.17 12.64
N LYS A 139 -21.05 -9.88 13.51
CA LYS A 139 -21.95 -8.72 13.35
C LYS A 139 -21.19 -7.40 13.55
N ALA A 140 -21.77 -6.32 13.03
CA ALA A 140 -21.18 -4.98 13.06
C ALA A 140 -20.80 -4.48 14.46
N GLU A 141 -21.62 -4.74 15.45
CA GLU A 141 -21.40 -4.29 16.85
C GLU A 141 -20.13 -4.92 17.44
N ALA A 142 -20.00 -6.25 17.38
CA ALA A 142 -18.80 -6.96 17.84
C ALA A 142 -17.54 -6.58 17.02
N SER A 143 -17.72 -6.29 15.73
CA SER A 143 -16.65 -5.83 14.86
C SER A 143 -16.08 -4.47 15.29
N LEU A 144 -16.93 -3.56 15.78
CA LEU A 144 -16.50 -2.22 16.18
C LEU A 144 -15.64 -2.27 17.46
N GLU A 145 -16.07 -3.03 18.48
CA GLU A 145 -15.32 -3.18 19.73
C GLU A 145 -13.92 -3.76 19.49
N ILE A 146 -13.83 -4.80 18.66
CA ILE A 146 -12.57 -5.42 18.28
C ILE A 146 -11.70 -4.46 17.46
N TYR A 147 -12.32 -3.66 16.58
CA TYR A 147 -11.60 -2.68 15.79
C TYR A 147 -10.88 -1.65 16.67
N GLU A 148 -11.52 -1.12 17.70
CA GLU A 148 -10.91 -0.14 18.62
C GLU A 148 -9.68 -0.71 19.34
N GLN A 149 -9.74 -1.97 19.76
CA GLN A 149 -8.60 -2.66 20.38
C GLN A 149 -7.46 -2.86 19.38
N LEU A 150 -7.79 -3.31 18.17
CA LEU A 150 -6.81 -3.51 17.10
C LEU A 150 -6.17 -2.20 16.65
N GLN A 151 -6.93 -1.11 16.61
CA GLN A 151 -6.39 0.20 16.27
C GLN A 151 -5.34 0.66 17.27
N LYS A 152 -5.60 0.55 18.58
CA LYS A 152 -4.62 0.88 19.62
C LYS A 152 -3.36 0.03 19.50
N ALA A 153 -3.53 -1.27 19.30
CA ALA A 153 -2.42 -2.19 19.09
C ALA A 153 -1.63 -1.86 17.83
N ALA A 154 -2.30 -1.46 16.74
CA ALA A 154 -1.65 -1.06 15.50
C ALA A 154 -0.87 0.25 15.65
N GLU A 155 -1.37 1.21 16.41
CA GLU A 155 -0.66 2.46 16.74
C GLU A 155 0.63 2.16 17.53
N GLU A 156 0.54 1.31 18.55
CA GLU A 156 1.68 0.95 19.39
C GLU A 156 2.75 0.18 18.59
N HIS A 157 2.38 -0.92 17.95
CA HIS A 157 3.32 -1.77 17.22
C HIS A 157 3.77 -1.16 15.88
N GLY A 158 2.97 -0.26 15.31
CA GLY A 158 3.27 0.46 14.08
C GLY A 158 4.28 1.58 14.23
N LYS A 159 4.50 2.08 15.45
CA LYS A 159 5.36 3.23 15.72
C LYS A 159 6.79 3.03 15.17
N SER A 160 7.40 1.89 15.42
CA SER A 160 8.76 1.60 14.92
C SER A 160 8.84 1.61 13.39
N THR A 161 7.80 1.15 12.72
CA THR A 161 7.68 1.17 11.26
C THR A 161 7.53 2.59 10.74
N TYR A 162 6.70 3.40 11.41
CA TYR A 162 6.53 4.82 11.10
C TYR A 162 7.84 5.60 11.27
N ASP A 163 8.52 5.43 12.41
CA ASP A 163 9.79 6.09 12.70
C ASP A 163 10.86 5.74 11.65
N ALA A 164 10.90 4.49 11.20
CA ALA A 164 11.80 4.07 10.12
C ALA A 164 11.48 4.75 8.78
N LEU A 165 10.21 4.93 8.44
CA LEU A 165 9.79 5.66 7.24
C LEU A 165 10.14 7.16 7.32
N VAL A 166 9.94 7.78 8.49
CA VAL A 166 10.33 9.17 8.74
C VAL A 166 11.84 9.35 8.57
N HIS A 167 12.63 8.46 9.16
CA HIS A 167 14.09 8.50 9.06
C HIS A 167 14.57 8.32 7.59
N GLU A 168 13.95 7.41 6.84
CA GLU A 168 14.26 7.22 5.42
C GLU A 168 13.96 8.49 4.61
N HIS A 169 12.83 9.15 4.88
CA HIS A 169 12.45 10.41 4.23
C HIS A 169 13.40 11.55 4.58
N GLN A 170 13.72 11.73 5.87
CA GLN A 170 14.68 12.75 6.32
C GLN A 170 16.05 12.56 5.67
N GLY A 171 16.54 11.31 5.61
CA GLY A 171 17.79 10.99 4.92
C GLY A 171 17.76 11.29 3.42
N ARG A 172 16.58 11.19 2.77
CA ARG A 172 16.40 11.60 1.37
C ARG A 172 16.51 13.12 1.23
N ILE A 173 15.80 13.88 2.04
CA ILE A 173 15.80 15.35 2.02
C ILE A 173 17.23 15.88 2.29
N GLU A 174 17.93 15.30 3.26
CA GLU A 174 19.30 15.68 3.59
C GLU A 174 20.26 15.44 2.40
N ARG A 175 20.11 14.32 1.67
CA ARG A 175 20.90 14.06 0.47
C ARG A 175 20.59 15.05 -0.66
N GLU A 176 19.32 15.43 -0.84
CA GLU A 176 18.94 16.46 -1.82
C GLU A 176 19.54 17.81 -1.46
N ARG A 177 19.49 18.18 -0.18
CA ARG A 177 20.09 19.43 0.33
C ARG A 177 21.59 19.49 0.08
N LYS A 178 22.34 18.44 0.42
CA LYS A 178 23.78 18.37 0.16
C LYS A 178 24.16 18.50 -1.31
N LYS A 179 23.36 17.85 -2.19
CA LYS A 179 23.56 17.99 -3.65
C LYS A 179 23.34 19.43 -4.13
N MET A 180 22.30 20.06 -3.61
CA MET A 180 21.98 21.46 -3.91
C MET A 180 23.11 22.40 -3.44
N ASP A 181 23.55 22.29 -2.19
CA ASP A 181 24.63 23.10 -1.62
C ASP A 181 25.92 22.98 -2.43
N TYR A 182 26.25 21.74 -2.86
CA TYR A 182 27.38 21.50 -3.74
C TYR A 182 27.24 22.21 -5.11
N ALA A 183 26.07 22.10 -5.74
CA ALA A 183 25.80 22.71 -7.03
C ALA A 183 25.86 24.24 -6.96
N PHE A 184 25.25 24.86 -5.94
CA PHE A 184 25.29 26.32 -5.74
C PHE A 184 26.70 26.81 -5.46
N SER A 185 27.46 26.11 -4.61
CA SER A 185 28.87 26.42 -4.35
C SER A 185 29.71 26.34 -5.61
N ALA A 186 29.48 25.37 -6.48
CA ALA A 186 30.18 25.27 -7.76
C ALA A 186 29.82 26.43 -8.70
N HIS A 187 28.54 26.79 -8.81
CA HIS A 187 28.09 27.93 -9.62
C HIS A 187 28.65 29.26 -9.09
N GLN A 188 28.68 29.48 -7.78
CA GLN A 188 29.29 30.68 -7.18
C GLN A 188 30.75 30.82 -7.59
N ARG A 189 31.54 29.72 -7.55
CA ARG A 189 32.95 29.73 -7.98
C ARG A 189 33.14 30.09 -9.45
N ILE A 190 32.22 29.63 -10.30
CA ILE A 190 32.25 29.96 -11.75
C ILE A 190 31.94 31.44 -11.94
N ILE A 191 30.89 31.96 -11.28
CA ILE A 191 30.48 33.36 -11.39
C ILE A 191 31.57 34.29 -10.84
N ALA A 192 32.25 33.89 -9.77
CA ALA A 192 33.36 34.67 -9.17
C ALA A 192 34.50 34.94 -10.16
N ARG A 193 34.68 34.12 -11.19
CA ARG A 193 35.71 34.30 -12.24
C ARG A 193 35.35 35.32 -13.31
N ILE A 194 34.11 35.85 -13.30
CA ILE A 194 33.69 36.87 -14.26
C ILE A 194 34.35 38.19 -13.96
N GLY A 195 35.12 38.72 -14.91
CA GLY A 195 35.90 39.93 -14.76
C GLY A 195 35.09 41.23 -14.64
N LEU A 196 33.85 41.25 -15.22
CA LEU A 196 32.96 42.44 -15.22
C LEU A 196 32.14 42.48 -13.90
N PRO A 197 32.41 43.45 -12.97
CA PRO A 197 31.75 43.48 -11.66
C PRO A 197 30.23 43.57 -11.72
N GLN A 198 29.69 44.36 -12.65
CA GLN A 198 28.25 44.52 -12.79
C GLN A 198 27.57 43.19 -13.21
N VAL A 199 28.12 42.48 -14.19
CA VAL A 199 27.61 41.18 -14.65
C VAL A 199 27.74 40.13 -13.56
N ARG A 200 28.87 40.12 -12.86
CA ARG A 200 29.07 39.19 -11.72
C ARG A 200 28.03 39.40 -10.63
N ASN A 201 27.84 40.66 -10.19
CA ASN A 201 26.89 40.98 -9.12
C ASN A 201 25.43 40.64 -9.55
N HIS A 202 25.04 40.92 -10.79
CA HIS A 202 23.74 40.56 -11.32
C HIS A 202 23.53 39.03 -11.31
N ARG A 203 24.51 38.24 -11.78
CA ARG A 203 24.42 36.78 -11.76
C ARG A 203 24.41 36.18 -10.35
N LEU A 204 25.17 36.74 -9.41
CA LEU A 204 25.09 36.33 -8.00
C LEU A 204 23.71 36.60 -7.41
N GLY A 205 23.08 37.73 -7.74
CA GLY A 205 21.73 38.03 -7.30
C GLY A 205 20.68 37.04 -7.84
N LEU A 206 20.79 36.67 -9.11
CA LEU A 206 19.90 35.64 -9.69
C LEU A 206 20.13 34.28 -9.04
N LEU A 207 21.38 33.89 -8.81
CA LEU A 207 21.70 32.61 -8.17
C LEU A 207 21.14 32.55 -6.74
N ALA A 208 21.26 33.63 -5.98
CA ALA A 208 20.71 33.70 -4.61
C ALA A 208 19.17 33.61 -4.59
N GLN A 209 18.49 34.20 -5.58
CA GLN A 209 17.03 34.05 -5.71
C GLN A 209 16.64 32.63 -6.05
N GLU A 210 17.38 31.98 -6.91
CA GLU A 210 17.12 30.57 -7.28
C GLU A 210 17.38 29.64 -6.10
N GLU A 211 18.47 29.84 -5.36
CA GLU A 211 18.80 29.10 -4.13
C GLU A 211 17.66 29.19 -3.11
N LYS A 212 17.18 30.42 -2.83
CA LYS A 212 16.05 30.64 -1.93
C LYS A 212 14.81 29.88 -2.37
N ARG A 213 14.45 29.94 -3.67
CA ARG A 213 13.28 29.23 -4.22
C ARG A 213 13.40 27.72 -4.06
N ILE A 214 14.59 27.16 -4.30
CA ILE A 214 14.80 25.71 -4.17
C ILE A 214 14.78 25.29 -2.69
N LEU A 215 15.33 26.10 -1.78
CA LEU A 215 15.23 25.85 -0.35
C LEU A 215 13.79 25.81 0.14
N GLU A 216 12.96 26.78 -0.28
CA GLU A 216 11.52 26.79 0.05
C GLU A 216 10.79 25.57 -0.50
N GLN A 217 11.15 25.09 -1.69
CA GLN A 217 10.61 23.86 -2.25
C GLN A 217 11.05 22.63 -1.43
N LEU A 218 12.29 22.58 -0.98
CA LEU A 218 12.81 21.49 -0.18
C LEU A 218 12.16 21.43 1.21
N GLU A 219 11.89 22.59 1.82
CA GLU A 219 11.13 22.69 3.07
C GLU A 219 9.72 22.12 2.90
N ARG A 220 8.99 22.50 1.86
CA ARG A 220 7.66 21.93 1.56
C ARG A 220 7.72 20.41 1.32
N LYS A 221 8.76 19.91 0.66
CA LYS A 221 8.97 18.47 0.48
C LYS A 221 9.29 17.75 1.78
N SER A 222 9.84 18.42 2.78
CA SER A 222 10.15 17.83 4.08
C SER A 222 8.92 17.63 4.96
N GLU A 223 7.82 18.31 4.69
CA GLU A 223 6.56 18.11 5.40
C GLU A 223 6.00 16.72 5.11
N ILE A 224 5.65 16.00 6.17
CA ILE A 224 5.10 14.64 6.10
C ILE A 224 3.78 14.56 6.86
N TYR A 225 2.88 13.76 6.31
CA TYR A 225 1.58 13.46 6.92
C TYR A 225 1.54 11.96 7.24
N PRO A 226 1.35 11.58 8.52
CA PRO A 226 1.21 10.18 8.89
C PRO A 226 -0.13 9.63 8.39
N GLU A 227 -0.09 8.42 7.90
CA GLU A 227 -1.27 7.68 7.47
C GLU A 227 -1.23 6.27 8.04
N MET A 228 -2.30 5.86 8.72
CA MET A 228 -2.52 4.48 9.15
C MET A 228 -3.91 4.04 8.68
N VAL A 229 -3.94 3.03 7.83
CA VAL A 229 -5.18 2.56 7.19
C VAL A 229 -5.36 1.07 7.45
N PRO A 230 -6.50 0.66 8.03
CA PRO A 230 -6.88 -0.74 8.10
C PRO A 230 -7.25 -1.23 6.69
N LEU A 231 -6.62 -2.32 6.26
CA LEU A 231 -6.87 -2.90 4.94
C LEU A 231 -7.84 -4.06 4.99
N LEU A 232 -7.65 -4.94 5.98
CA LEU A 232 -8.41 -6.18 6.12
C LEU A 232 -8.49 -6.56 7.60
N MET A 233 -9.62 -7.15 7.99
CA MET A 233 -9.84 -7.75 9.29
C MET A 233 -10.55 -9.09 9.10
N VAL A 234 -10.06 -10.12 9.78
CA VAL A 234 -10.55 -11.50 9.70
C VAL A 234 -10.47 -12.13 11.06
N ARG A 235 -11.54 -12.75 11.53
CA ARG A 235 -11.50 -13.58 12.73
C ARG A 235 -11.04 -14.99 12.36
N VAL A 236 -10.05 -15.48 13.08
CA VAL A 236 -9.49 -16.83 12.89
C VAL A 236 -10.03 -17.74 13.98
N GLU A 237 -10.66 -18.83 13.59
CA GLU A 237 -11.15 -19.88 14.47
C GLU A 237 -10.81 -21.25 13.88
N SER A 238 -10.67 -22.25 14.73
CA SER A 238 -10.52 -23.64 14.26
C SER A 238 -11.86 -24.20 13.80
N CYS A 239 -11.85 -25.04 12.78
CA CYS A 239 -12.99 -25.94 12.52
C CYS A 239 -13.16 -26.85 13.75
N ASN A 240 -14.34 -26.85 14.36
CA ASN A 240 -14.77 -27.98 15.19
C ASN A 240 -15.12 -29.11 14.23
N ASP A 241 -14.26 -30.14 14.14
CA ASP A 241 -14.63 -31.43 13.57
C ASP A 241 -15.61 -32.16 14.48
#